data_60c03c5bfd7e42675d7ea7e56d231a46
#
_entry.id   60c03c5bfd7e42675d7ea7e56d231a46
#
_cell.length_a   1.000
_cell.length_b   1.000
_cell.length_c   1.000
_cell.angle_alpha   90.00
_cell.angle_beta   90.00
_cell.angle_gamma   90.00
#
_symmetry.space_group_name_H-M   'P 1'
#
loop_
_entity.id
_entity.type
_entity.pdbx_description
1 polymer ?
#
loop_
_entity_poly.entity_id
_entity_poly.type
_entity_poly.pdbx_seq_one_letter_code
_entity_poly.pdbx_strand_id
1 'polypeptide(L)'
;CYIKKVEDQKIKAEPLVIRANAGDCIEFRFTNLLPERLEESPFQMETLTDIVGHHVHLVKFDTIVSDGAANGWNNIAGARKYETLIERFFAATELRTVFFHDHLFANSHQMHGMFGAMIIEEAGATFHSIRSGRELKRGTQAVIRRRDGTSFREFALFVHDFAFLFDRDGNPLNPPQVPGSHDDPGVMGINYRCEPMRERLKRHEDPAYIFSSLVHGDPATPILETYPGDEIVIRLLDGAHEEQHAFNLTGLSWRREIADPHSPLVASQTIGISEAFNLRITRKYAPGDYLYYFGGIDDAWLGLWGILRVHEKPVRHLRPLCKGKDRILPLP
;
A
#
# COMPACT_ATOMS: atom_id res chain seq x y z
N CYS A 1 -11.30 11.09 15.37
CA CYS A 1 -10.67 9.79 15.26
C CYS A 1 -10.68 9.31 13.80
N TYR A 2 -9.65 8.56 13.36
CA TYR A 2 -9.56 8.06 11.98
C TYR A 2 -10.70 7.08 11.66
N ILE A 3 -10.93 6.11 12.53
CA ILE A 3 -12.00 5.10 12.37
C ILE A 3 -13.34 5.79 12.15
N LYS A 4 -13.72 6.72 13.03
CA LYS A 4 -14.98 7.46 12.87
C LYS A 4 -15.12 8.18 11.53
N LYS A 5 -14.01 8.70 10.96
CA LYS A 5 -14.06 9.34 9.65
C LYS A 5 -14.24 8.34 8.52
N VAL A 6 -13.73 7.12 8.67
CA VAL A 6 -13.97 6.02 7.73
C VAL A 6 -15.42 5.56 7.82
N GLU A 7 -15.92 5.29 9.02
CA GLU A 7 -17.32 4.92 9.27
C GLU A 7 -18.30 5.99 8.74
N ASP A 8 -18.00 7.27 8.98
CA ASP A 8 -18.76 8.41 8.43
C ASP A 8 -18.55 8.60 6.89
N GLN A 9 -17.80 7.74 6.24
CA GLN A 9 -17.44 7.83 4.81
C GLN A 9 -16.72 9.14 4.40
N LYS A 10 -16.17 9.87 5.36
CA LYS A 10 -15.42 11.13 5.11
C LYS A 10 -14.03 10.90 4.54
N ILE A 11 -13.46 9.73 4.79
CA ILE A 11 -12.18 9.26 4.20
C ILE A 11 -12.30 7.78 3.90
N LYS A 12 -11.55 7.31 2.91
CA LYS A 12 -11.44 5.89 2.59
C LYS A 12 -10.46 5.21 3.57
N ALA A 13 -10.72 3.96 3.92
CA ALA A 13 -9.74 3.15 4.64
C ALA A 13 -8.50 2.94 3.79
N GLU A 14 -7.33 2.96 4.42
CA GLU A 14 -6.03 2.71 3.80
C GLU A 14 -5.13 1.99 4.79
N PRO A 15 -4.18 1.16 4.33
CA PRO A 15 -3.14 0.61 5.16
C PRO A 15 -2.38 1.69 5.92
N LEU A 16 -1.95 1.38 7.13
CA LEU A 16 -1.21 2.32 7.96
C LEU A 16 0.21 2.53 7.39
N VAL A 17 0.57 3.76 7.09
CA VAL A 17 1.93 4.15 6.73
C VAL A 17 2.48 5.08 7.81
N ILE A 18 3.52 4.63 8.50
CA ILE A 18 4.27 5.39 9.49
C ILE A 18 5.48 6.01 8.79
N ARG A 19 5.88 7.22 9.19
CA ARG A 19 6.98 7.94 8.57
C ARG A 19 8.02 8.34 9.59
N ALA A 20 9.30 8.04 9.28
CA ALA A 20 10.46 8.33 10.11
C ALA A 20 11.68 8.64 9.24
N ASN A 21 12.73 9.12 9.86
CA ASN A 21 14.01 9.37 9.22
C ASN A 21 15.10 8.46 9.79
N ALA A 22 16.15 8.24 9.01
CA ALA A 22 17.36 7.60 9.51
C ALA A 22 17.89 8.34 10.76
N GLY A 23 18.17 7.59 11.80
CA GLY A 23 18.57 8.08 13.12
C GLY A 23 17.42 8.26 14.12
N ASP A 24 16.17 8.12 13.70
CA ASP A 24 15.02 8.23 14.61
C ASP A 24 14.88 7.01 15.52
N CYS A 25 14.52 7.28 16.78
CA CYS A 25 13.97 6.29 17.70
C CYS A 25 12.44 6.41 17.68
N ILE A 26 11.77 5.32 17.35
CA ILE A 26 10.33 5.28 17.19
C ILE A 26 9.74 4.52 18.37
N GLU A 27 8.88 5.15 19.16
CA GLU A 27 8.06 4.48 20.15
C GLU A 27 6.66 4.27 19.56
N PHE A 28 6.28 3.04 19.35
CA PHE A 28 4.99 2.65 18.83
C PHE A 28 4.13 2.08 19.96
N ARG A 29 2.97 2.69 20.15
CA ARG A 29 1.99 2.27 21.15
C ARG A 29 0.80 1.65 20.44
N PHE A 30 0.67 0.35 20.53
CA PHE A 30 -0.37 -0.42 19.90
C PHE A 30 -1.37 -0.91 20.95
N THR A 31 -2.64 -0.51 20.83
CA THR A 31 -3.72 -0.99 21.68
C THR A 31 -4.65 -1.88 20.86
N ASN A 32 -4.84 -3.11 21.30
CA ASN A 32 -5.74 -4.04 20.66
C ASN A 32 -7.19 -3.69 20.99
N LEU A 33 -7.95 -3.27 19.97
CA LEU A 33 -9.38 -2.95 20.06
C LEU A 33 -10.25 -3.88 19.21
N LEU A 34 -9.76 -5.08 18.89
CA LEU A 34 -10.54 -6.06 18.15
C LEU A 34 -11.81 -6.46 18.94
N PRO A 35 -12.88 -6.85 18.24
CA PRO A 35 -14.07 -7.41 18.90
C PRO A 35 -13.73 -8.72 19.62
N GLU A 36 -14.59 -9.15 20.55
CA GLU A 36 -14.40 -10.41 21.29
C GLU A 36 -14.46 -11.65 20.39
N ARG A 37 -15.19 -11.54 19.31
CA ARG A 37 -15.30 -12.59 18.31
C ARG A 37 -15.00 -11.98 16.95
N LEU A 38 -14.01 -12.53 16.29
CA LEU A 38 -13.73 -12.24 14.88
C LEU A 38 -14.67 -13.08 14.03
N GLU A 39 -15.06 -12.54 12.87
CA GLU A 39 -15.84 -13.31 11.91
C GLU A 39 -14.94 -14.39 11.30
N GLU A 40 -15.47 -15.60 11.19
CA GLU A 40 -14.77 -16.69 10.54
C GLU A 40 -14.70 -16.42 9.04
N SER A 41 -13.51 -16.58 8.51
CA SER A 41 -13.26 -16.52 7.07
C SER A 41 -13.28 -17.93 6.48
N PRO A 42 -13.87 -18.18 5.30
CA PRO A 42 -13.82 -19.49 4.66
C PRO A 42 -12.39 -19.94 4.30
N PHE A 43 -11.42 -19.00 4.31
CA PHE A 43 -9.99 -19.30 4.09
C PHE A 43 -9.23 -19.62 5.37
N GLN A 44 -9.87 -19.53 6.53
CA GLN A 44 -9.25 -19.85 7.80
C GLN A 44 -9.54 -21.28 8.18
N MET A 45 -8.48 -22.06 8.37
CA MET A 45 -8.56 -23.45 8.74
C MET A 45 -8.60 -23.67 10.26
N GLU A 46 -8.39 -22.63 11.07
CA GLU A 46 -8.24 -22.75 12.52
C GLU A 46 -8.99 -21.66 13.29
N THR A 47 -9.15 -21.89 14.61
CA THR A 47 -9.80 -20.95 15.51
C THR A 47 -9.06 -19.62 15.56
N LEU A 48 -9.79 -18.54 15.35
CA LEU A 48 -9.30 -17.18 15.45
C LEU A 48 -8.81 -16.86 16.85
N THR A 49 -7.67 -16.19 16.93
CA THR A 49 -7.21 -15.56 18.17
C THR A 49 -7.45 -14.07 18.14
N ASP A 50 -7.79 -13.50 19.27
CA ASP A 50 -7.93 -12.06 19.49
C ASP A 50 -6.61 -11.40 19.97
N ILE A 51 -5.53 -12.18 20.11
CA ILE A 51 -4.21 -11.67 20.48
C ILE A 51 -3.51 -11.19 19.20
N VAL A 52 -3.06 -9.94 19.18
CA VAL A 52 -2.47 -9.31 18.03
C VAL A 52 -1.07 -8.82 18.36
N GLY A 53 -0.13 -9.08 17.45
CA GLY A 53 1.23 -8.53 17.47
C GLY A 53 1.42 -7.41 16.44
N HIS A 54 2.54 -6.73 16.54
CA HIS A 54 2.97 -5.76 15.55
C HIS A 54 4.46 -5.98 15.27
N HIS A 55 4.75 -6.77 14.25
CA HIS A 55 6.10 -7.12 13.84
C HIS A 55 6.59 -6.21 12.73
N VAL A 56 7.76 -5.60 12.92
CA VAL A 56 8.39 -4.67 11.96
C VAL A 56 9.68 -5.27 11.43
N HIS A 57 9.83 -5.32 10.12
CA HIS A 57 11.03 -5.82 9.47
C HIS A 57 12.20 -4.83 9.54
N LEU A 58 13.44 -5.29 9.35
CA LEU A 58 14.67 -4.55 9.05
C LEU A 58 15.14 -3.50 10.07
N VAL A 59 14.29 -2.94 10.92
CA VAL A 59 14.69 -1.98 11.96
C VAL A 59 15.42 -2.70 13.11
N LYS A 60 16.17 -1.96 13.92
CA LYS A 60 16.77 -2.52 15.13
C LYS A 60 15.79 -2.42 16.30
N PHE A 61 15.62 -3.51 17.01
CA PHE A 61 14.74 -3.58 18.19
C PHE A 61 15.20 -4.68 19.16
N ASP A 62 14.68 -4.63 20.37
CA ASP A 62 14.82 -5.72 21.34
C ASP A 62 13.84 -6.85 21.00
N THR A 63 14.35 -8.00 20.62
CA THR A 63 13.55 -9.13 20.14
C THR A 63 12.68 -9.79 21.21
N ILE A 64 12.87 -9.47 22.49
CA ILE A 64 12.03 -10.00 23.57
C ILE A 64 10.78 -9.13 23.77
N VAL A 65 10.91 -7.79 23.68
CA VAL A 65 9.85 -6.87 24.08
C VAL A 65 9.27 -6.05 22.92
N SER A 66 9.89 -6.06 21.74
CA SER A 66 9.49 -5.24 20.59
C SER A 66 9.41 -6.01 19.27
N ASP A 67 9.34 -7.34 19.33
CA ASP A 67 9.25 -8.18 18.12
C ASP A 67 7.82 -8.34 17.59
N GLY A 68 6.84 -8.22 18.45
CA GLY A 68 5.44 -8.40 18.08
C GLY A 68 5.06 -9.83 17.68
N ALA A 69 5.89 -10.83 18.01
CA ALA A 69 5.74 -12.23 17.63
C ALA A 69 5.78 -13.17 18.83
N ALA A 70 5.56 -14.45 18.58
CA ALA A 70 5.81 -15.52 19.55
C ALA A 70 7.26 -15.97 19.46
N ASN A 71 8.10 -15.48 20.36
CA ASN A 71 9.56 -15.74 20.35
C ASN A 71 9.97 -17.03 21.05
N GLY A 72 9.02 -17.84 21.44
CA GLY A 72 9.21 -19.11 22.11
C GLY A 72 7.93 -19.53 22.84
N TRP A 73 7.93 -20.74 23.36
CA TRP A 73 6.76 -21.30 24.05
C TRP A 73 6.32 -20.49 25.29
N ASN A 74 7.20 -19.70 25.86
CA ASN A 74 6.98 -18.93 27.08
C ASN A 74 7.02 -17.40 26.89
N ASN A 75 7.13 -16.94 25.66
CA ASN A 75 7.17 -15.50 25.37
C ASN A 75 6.35 -15.18 24.13
N ILE A 76 5.26 -14.47 24.34
CA ILE A 76 4.37 -13.97 23.29
C ILE A 76 4.33 -12.45 23.42
N ALA A 77 4.94 -11.76 22.47
CA ALA A 77 4.94 -10.29 22.39
C ALA A 77 3.69 -9.81 21.64
N GLY A 78 2.52 -10.06 22.20
CA GLY A 78 1.22 -9.67 21.63
C GLY A 78 0.33 -9.00 22.64
N ALA A 79 -0.60 -8.17 22.17
CA ALA A 79 -1.63 -7.52 22.97
C ALA A 79 -2.92 -8.34 22.96
N ARG A 80 -3.43 -8.70 24.11
CA ARG A 80 -4.80 -9.16 24.28
C ARG A 80 -5.77 -7.99 24.16
N LYS A 81 -7.03 -8.27 24.05
CA LYS A 81 -8.05 -7.24 23.98
C LYS A 81 -7.90 -6.21 25.11
N TYR A 82 -7.90 -4.94 24.72
CA TYR A 82 -7.66 -3.73 25.54
C TYR A 82 -6.25 -3.61 26.15
N GLU A 83 -5.36 -4.54 25.88
CA GLU A 83 -3.95 -4.38 26.23
C GLU A 83 -3.23 -3.45 25.24
N THR A 84 -2.22 -2.76 25.76
CA THR A 84 -1.34 -1.89 24.96
C THR A 84 0.08 -2.43 25.01
N LEU A 85 0.64 -2.72 23.85
CA LEU A 85 2.07 -2.94 23.66
C LEU A 85 2.78 -1.59 23.48
N ILE A 86 3.98 -1.48 24.02
CA ILE A 86 4.89 -0.39 23.77
C ILE A 86 6.16 -0.96 23.18
N GLU A 87 6.34 -0.72 21.90
CA GLU A 87 7.49 -1.21 21.13
C GLU A 87 8.40 -0.07 20.78
N ARG A 88 9.71 -0.34 20.71
CA ARG A 88 10.72 0.68 20.38
C ARG A 88 11.61 0.17 19.27
N PHE A 89 11.71 0.99 18.23
CA PHE A 89 12.46 0.69 17.02
C PHE A 89 13.50 1.79 16.79
N PHE A 90 14.67 1.39 16.30
CA PHE A 90 15.71 2.32 15.88
C PHE A 90 15.96 2.22 14.38
N ALA A 91 15.67 3.30 13.67
CA ALA A 91 15.93 3.43 12.24
C ALA A 91 17.40 3.77 11.99
N ALA A 92 18.30 2.78 12.05
CA ALA A 92 19.74 3.01 12.00
C ALA A 92 20.23 3.63 10.68
N THR A 93 19.53 3.39 9.57
CA THR A 93 19.88 3.87 8.23
C THR A 93 18.62 4.22 7.44
N GLU A 94 18.77 4.80 6.25
CA GLU A 94 17.70 4.96 5.27
C GLU A 94 17.27 3.58 4.73
N LEU A 95 16.24 3.01 5.31
CA LEU A 95 15.70 1.69 4.92
C LEU A 95 14.66 1.81 3.79
N ARG A 96 14.19 3.02 3.52
CA ARG A 96 13.10 3.33 2.57
C ARG A 96 11.79 2.69 2.99
N THR A 97 11.45 1.54 2.43
CA THR A 97 10.19 0.85 2.73
C THR A 97 10.44 -0.35 3.60
N VAL A 98 9.82 -0.36 4.76
CA VAL A 98 9.85 -1.43 5.74
C VAL A 98 8.42 -1.93 5.93
N PHE A 99 8.21 -3.22 5.72
CA PHE A 99 6.92 -3.86 5.94
C PHE A 99 6.70 -4.14 7.43
N PHE A 100 5.48 -4.02 7.91
CA PHE A 100 5.08 -4.53 9.21
C PHE A 100 3.70 -5.21 9.11
N HIS A 101 3.48 -6.18 10.01
CA HIS A 101 2.25 -6.97 10.01
C HIS A 101 2.02 -7.63 11.37
N ASP A 102 0.86 -8.25 11.57
CA ASP A 102 0.67 -9.17 12.67
C ASP A 102 1.52 -10.43 12.48
N HIS A 103 2.19 -10.86 13.54
CA HIS A 103 3.04 -12.07 13.51
C HIS A 103 2.68 -13.11 14.58
N LEU A 104 1.50 -13.00 15.16
CA LEU A 104 0.98 -14.03 16.08
C LEU A 104 0.05 -15.00 15.37
N PHE A 105 -0.80 -14.48 14.52
CA PHE A 105 -1.69 -15.29 13.71
C PHE A 105 -1.86 -14.66 12.33
N ALA A 106 -0.77 -14.57 11.60
CA ALA A 106 -0.68 -13.87 10.32
C ALA A 106 -1.70 -14.37 9.30
N ASN A 107 -1.90 -15.69 9.19
CA ASN A 107 -2.88 -16.31 8.28
C ASN A 107 -4.31 -15.74 8.44
N SER A 108 -4.65 -15.27 9.64
CA SER A 108 -5.93 -14.64 9.91
C SER A 108 -5.85 -13.13 9.84
N HIS A 109 -5.02 -12.55 10.68
CA HIS A 109 -5.01 -11.11 10.91
C HIS A 109 -4.49 -10.35 9.70
N GLN A 110 -3.47 -10.85 9.03
CA GLN A 110 -2.94 -10.24 7.81
C GLN A 110 -3.95 -10.32 6.67
N MET A 111 -4.67 -11.44 6.53
CA MET A 111 -5.78 -11.59 5.59
C MET A 111 -6.88 -10.53 5.84
N HIS A 112 -7.13 -10.18 7.09
CA HIS A 112 -8.07 -9.11 7.45
C HIS A 112 -7.47 -7.70 7.34
N GLY A 113 -6.30 -7.56 6.73
CA GLY A 113 -5.67 -6.27 6.43
C GLY A 113 -4.78 -5.72 7.56
N MET A 114 -4.34 -6.54 8.51
CA MET A 114 -3.42 -6.11 9.57
C MET A 114 -1.97 -6.08 9.09
N PHE A 115 -1.69 -5.21 8.14
CA PHE A 115 -0.38 -4.93 7.61
C PHE A 115 -0.24 -3.43 7.30
N GLY A 116 1.00 -2.99 7.14
CA GLY A 116 1.31 -1.61 6.81
C GLY A 116 2.78 -1.40 6.50
N ALA A 117 3.21 -0.16 6.47
CA ALA A 117 4.61 0.17 6.21
C ALA A 117 5.14 1.25 7.14
N MET A 118 6.42 1.14 7.43
CA MET A 118 7.22 2.24 7.95
C MET A 118 8.13 2.74 6.83
N ILE A 119 7.97 4.01 6.45
CA ILE A 119 8.80 4.65 5.43
C ILE A 119 9.89 5.43 6.15
N ILE A 120 11.14 4.99 5.95
CA ILE A 120 12.33 5.55 6.59
C ILE A 120 13.22 6.17 5.52
N GLU A 121 13.19 7.48 5.44
CA GLU A 121 13.98 8.27 4.50
C GLU A 121 15.30 8.75 5.12
N GLU A 122 16.13 9.44 4.34
CA GLU A 122 17.35 10.06 4.82
C GLU A 122 17.09 11.03 6.00
N ALA A 123 18.09 11.22 6.86
CA ALA A 123 18.01 12.15 7.96
C ALA A 123 17.72 13.58 7.48
N GLY A 124 16.64 14.18 8.01
CA GLY A 124 16.20 15.52 7.64
C GLY A 124 15.25 15.61 6.43
N ALA A 125 14.82 14.48 5.88
CA ALA A 125 13.72 14.46 4.92
C ALA A 125 12.41 14.90 5.59
N THR A 126 11.50 15.48 4.80
CA THR A 126 10.17 15.89 5.28
C THR A 126 9.07 15.35 4.37
N PHE A 127 7.94 15.03 4.97
CA PHE A 127 6.82 14.37 4.33
C PHE A 127 5.63 15.33 4.23
N HIS A 128 5.06 15.47 3.05
CA HIS A 128 4.00 16.44 2.81
C HIS A 128 2.82 15.83 2.06
N SER A 129 1.64 16.32 2.36
CA SER A 129 0.42 15.97 1.63
C SER A 129 0.50 16.42 0.18
N ILE A 130 0.21 15.53 -0.76
CA ILE A 130 0.14 15.82 -2.20
C ILE A 130 -0.88 16.91 -2.53
N ARG A 131 -1.90 17.08 -1.70
CA ARG A 131 -3.01 18.03 -1.88
C ARG A 131 -2.75 19.37 -1.19
N SER A 132 -2.52 19.32 0.12
CA SER A 132 -2.40 20.56 0.92
C SER A 132 -0.97 21.10 1.01
N GLY A 133 0.04 20.26 0.77
CA GLY A 133 1.46 20.58 1.02
C GLY A 133 1.81 20.72 2.50
N ARG A 134 0.87 20.49 3.42
CA ARG A 134 1.15 20.47 4.85
C ARG A 134 1.90 19.19 5.23
N GLU A 135 2.61 19.24 6.32
CA GLU A 135 3.28 18.06 6.87
C GLU A 135 2.30 16.88 7.01
N LEU A 136 2.78 15.71 6.63
CA LEU A 136 2.02 14.47 6.60
C LEU A 136 2.69 13.47 7.54
N LYS A 137 1.96 12.97 8.53
CA LYS A 137 2.44 11.93 9.44
C LYS A 137 2.05 10.51 9.06
N ARG A 138 1.08 10.38 8.16
CA ARG A 138 0.53 9.10 7.69
C ARG A 138 -0.14 9.26 6.33
N GLY A 139 -0.43 8.15 5.67
CA GLY A 139 -1.12 8.10 4.38
C GLY A 139 -0.28 7.45 3.30
N THR A 140 -0.94 6.83 2.33
CA THR A 140 -0.34 6.02 1.27
C THR A 140 0.26 6.85 0.13
N GLN A 141 0.05 8.17 0.13
CA GLN A 141 0.59 9.08 -0.89
C GLN A 141 1.21 10.31 -0.23
N ALA A 142 2.40 10.68 -0.67
CA ALA A 142 3.13 11.83 -0.13
C ALA A 142 3.96 12.55 -1.20
N VAL A 143 4.34 13.78 -0.90
CA VAL A 143 5.52 14.43 -1.46
C VAL A 143 6.62 14.36 -0.41
N ILE A 144 7.73 13.73 -0.76
CA ILE A 144 8.90 13.66 0.09
C ILE A 144 9.91 14.69 -0.39
N ARG A 145 10.35 15.56 0.52
CA ARG A 145 11.39 16.54 0.26
C ARG A 145 12.68 16.08 0.93
N ARG A 146 13.72 15.91 0.12
CA ARG A 146 15.05 15.53 0.56
C ARG A 146 15.77 16.71 1.21
N ARG A 147 16.84 16.42 1.94
CA ARG A 147 17.69 17.41 2.59
C ARG A 147 18.33 18.39 1.60
N ASP A 148 18.62 17.95 0.39
CA ASP A 148 19.16 18.81 -0.68
C ASP A 148 18.11 19.75 -1.31
N GLY A 149 16.86 19.67 -0.86
CA GLY A 149 15.73 20.45 -1.35
C GLY A 149 15.02 19.87 -2.57
N THR A 150 15.50 18.80 -3.15
CA THR A 150 14.78 18.07 -4.20
C THR A 150 13.55 17.35 -3.62
N SER A 151 12.60 17.04 -4.47
CA SER A 151 11.36 16.38 -4.04
C SER A 151 10.93 15.31 -5.02
N PHE A 152 10.21 14.31 -4.53
CA PHE A 152 9.58 13.30 -5.35
C PHE A 152 8.18 12.97 -4.83
N ARG A 153 7.36 12.37 -5.70
CA ARG A 153 6.07 11.81 -5.32
C ARG A 153 6.22 10.37 -4.89
N GLU A 154 5.56 10.04 -3.82
CA GLU A 154 5.53 8.69 -3.29
C GLU A 154 4.11 8.14 -3.34
N PHE A 155 4.01 6.89 -3.75
CA PHE A 155 2.78 6.12 -3.75
C PHE A 155 3.05 4.74 -3.12
N ALA A 156 2.44 4.46 -1.97
CA ALA A 156 2.50 3.13 -1.36
C ALA A 156 1.32 2.29 -1.86
N LEU A 157 1.63 1.18 -2.49
CA LEU A 157 0.68 0.21 -3.01
C LEU A 157 0.86 -1.11 -2.24
N PHE A 158 -0.17 -1.51 -1.53
CA PHE A 158 -0.23 -2.76 -0.80
C PHE A 158 -1.15 -3.71 -1.56
N VAL A 159 -0.59 -4.80 -2.05
CA VAL A 159 -1.35 -5.89 -2.64
C VAL A 159 -1.93 -6.76 -1.55
N HIS A 160 -3.08 -7.30 -1.78
CA HIS A 160 -3.77 -8.18 -0.86
C HIS A 160 -4.64 -9.16 -1.66
N ASP A 161 -4.29 -10.42 -1.66
CA ASP A 161 -5.10 -11.51 -2.18
C ASP A 161 -6.07 -12.05 -1.13
N PHE A 162 -7.02 -12.87 -1.52
CA PHE A 162 -8.04 -13.49 -0.64
C PHE A 162 -8.73 -12.50 0.31
N ALA A 163 -8.85 -11.23 -0.12
CA ALA A 163 -9.47 -10.19 0.68
C ALA A 163 -11.00 -10.30 0.67
N PHE A 164 -11.63 -10.14 1.83
CA PHE A 164 -13.06 -9.94 1.91
C PHE A 164 -13.39 -8.49 1.61
N LEU A 165 -13.86 -8.25 0.41
CA LEU A 165 -14.27 -6.94 -0.05
C LEU A 165 -15.78 -6.92 -0.32
N PHE A 166 -16.40 -5.78 -0.06
CA PHE A 166 -17.82 -5.59 -0.20
C PHE A 166 -18.10 -4.39 -1.10
N ASP A 167 -19.21 -4.44 -1.82
CA ASP A 167 -19.73 -3.29 -2.56
C ASP A 167 -20.27 -2.20 -1.59
N ARG A 168 -20.83 -1.13 -2.17
CA ARG A 168 -21.38 -0.03 -1.36
C ARG A 168 -22.64 -0.41 -0.59
N ASP A 169 -23.32 -1.46 -1.01
CA ASP A 169 -24.57 -1.96 -0.43
C ASP A 169 -24.30 -3.07 0.58
N GLY A 170 -23.01 -3.44 0.79
CA GLY A 170 -22.58 -4.44 1.76
C GLY A 170 -22.64 -5.88 1.20
N ASN A 171 -22.79 -6.06 -0.10
CA ASN A 171 -22.72 -7.38 -0.72
C ASN A 171 -21.27 -7.79 -0.96
N PRO A 172 -20.90 -9.05 -0.70
CA PRO A 172 -19.55 -9.52 -0.93
C PRO A 172 -19.20 -9.48 -2.44
N LEU A 173 -18.01 -8.99 -2.75
CA LEU A 173 -17.44 -8.94 -4.10
C LEU A 173 -16.68 -10.23 -4.44
N ASN A 174 -17.15 -11.37 -3.97
CA ASN A 174 -16.49 -12.63 -4.29
C ASN A 174 -16.54 -12.86 -5.80
N PRO A 175 -15.42 -13.26 -6.43
CA PRO A 175 -15.43 -13.64 -7.82
C PRO A 175 -16.34 -14.84 -8.01
N PRO A 176 -16.93 -15.01 -9.19
CA PRO A 176 -17.54 -16.28 -9.52
C PRO A 176 -16.43 -17.32 -9.47
N GLN A 177 -16.70 -18.44 -8.86
CA GLN A 177 -15.82 -19.61 -8.96
C GLN A 177 -15.57 -19.87 -10.44
N VAL A 178 -14.31 -20.00 -10.83
CA VAL A 178 -13.98 -20.52 -12.15
C VAL A 178 -14.58 -21.91 -12.24
N PRO A 179 -15.38 -22.23 -13.24
CA PRO A 179 -15.99 -23.55 -13.36
C PRO A 179 -14.94 -24.65 -13.26
N GLY A 180 -15.05 -25.49 -12.22
CA GLY A 180 -14.11 -26.59 -11.96
C GLY A 180 -12.95 -26.27 -11.02
N SER A 181 -12.80 -25.03 -10.54
CA SER A 181 -11.89 -24.68 -9.45
C SER A 181 -12.67 -24.47 -8.16
N HIS A 182 -12.24 -25.15 -7.10
CA HIS A 182 -12.76 -24.94 -5.75
C HIS A 182 -11.82 -24.08 -4.92
N ASP A 183 -10.65 -23.72 -5.45
CA ASP A 183 -9.50 -23.33 -4.66
C ASP A 183 -9.15 -21.85 -4.75
N ASP A 184 -9.85 -21.06 -5.56
CA ASP A 184 -9.60 -19.62 -5.63
C ASP A 184 -10.88 -18.77 -5.62
N PRO A 185 -11.48 -18.57 -4.47
CA PRO A 185 -12.60 -17.66 -4.29
C PRO A 185 -12.13 -16.24 -3.95
N GLY A 186 -10.83 -15.94 -4.08
CA GLY A 186 -10.23 -14.71 -3.60
C GLY A 186 -10.69 -13.46 -4.35
N VAL A 187 -11.03 -12.42 -3.62
CA VAL A 187 -11.06 -11.04 -4.13
C VAL A 187 -9.74 -10.40 -3.80
N MET A 188 -9.13 -9.76 -4.79
CA MET A 188 -7.83 -9.14 -4.65
C MET A 188 -7.94 -7.64 -4.55
N GLY A 189 -7.15 -7.01 -3.69
CA GLY A 189 -7.23 -5.58 -3.42
C GLY A 189 -5.90 -4.85 -3.46
N ILE A 190 -5.96 -3.57 -3.78
CA ILE A 190 -4.86 -2.62 -3.65
C ILE A 190 -5.29 -1.55 -2.64
N ASN A 191 -4.58 -1.43 -1.53
CA ASN A 191 -4.94 -0.49 -0.46
C ASN A 191 -6.40 -0.66 -0.01
N TYR A 192 -6.83 -1.90 0.21
CA TYR A 192 -8.20 -2.30 0.58
C TYR A 192 -9.28 -1.96 -0.46
N ARG A 193 -8.93 -1.86 -1.74
CA ARG A 193 -9.87 -1.58 -2.83
C ARG A 193 -9.60 -2.47 -4.02
N CYS A 194 -10.64 -2.85 -4.72
CA CYS A 194 -10.53 -3.58 -5.97
C CYS A 194 -11.43 -2.98 -7.05
N GLU A 195 -11.12 -3.29 -8.30
CA GLU A 195 -11.95 -2.95 -9.45
C GLU A 195 -12.04 -4.16 -10.39
N PRO A 196 -12.87 -5.17 -10.06
CA PRO A 196 -13.00 -6.37 -10.88
C PRO A 196 -13.47 -6.03 -12.29
N MET A 197 -12.81 -6.60 -13.30
CA MET A 197 -13.14 -6.31 -14.71
C MET A 197 -14.55 -6.71 -15.06
N ARG A 198 -15.05 -7.81 -14.50
CA ARG A 198 -16.43 -8.26 -14.74
C ARG A 198 -17.47 -7.21 -14.39
N GLU A 199 -17.25 -6.40 -13.35
CA GLU A 199 -18.20 -5.36 -12.95
C GLU A 199 -18.22 -4.19 -13.94
N ARG A 200 -17.13 -3.98 -14.66
CA ARG A 200 -17.09 -3.03 -15.78
C ARG A 200 -17.79 -3.59 -17.02
N LEU A 201 -17.56 -4.86 -17.36
CA LEU A 201 -18.23 -5.53 -18.48
C LEU A 201 -19.75 -5.61 -18.31
N LYS A 202 -20.27 -5.74 -17.09
CA LYS A 202 -21.72 -5.64 -16.85
C LYS A 202 -22.30 -4.28 -17.22
N ARG A 203 -21.50 -3.20 -17.10
CA ARG A 203 -21.92 -1.84 -17.44
C ARG A 203 -21.74 -1.51 -18.90
N HIS A 204 -20.72 -2.07 -19.55
CA HIS A 204 -20.40 -1.92 -20.95
C HIS A 204 -19.67 -3.17 -21.45
N GLU A 205 -20.30 -3.93 -22.35
CA GLU A 205 -19.87 -5.28 -22.76
C GLU A 205 -18.59 -5.31 -23.60
N ASP A 206 -18.22 -4.22 -24.27
CA ASP A 206 -17.02 -4.18 -25.12
C ASP A 206 -15.74 -4.10 -24.26
N PRO A 207 -14.91 -5.16 -24.25
CA PRO A 207 -13.69 -5.22 -23.47
C PRO A 207 -12.63 -4.20 -23.89
N ALA A 208 -12.71 -3.61 -25.08
CA ALA A 208 -11.79 -2.57 -25.52
C ALA A 208 -11.83 -1.32 -24.62
N TYR A 209 -12.94 -1.11 -23.92
CA TYR A 209 -13.11 0.04 -23.02
C TYR A 209 -12.91 -0.29 -21.55
N ILE A 210 -12.49 -1.51 -21.19
CA ILE A 210 -12.48 -1.99 -19.80
C ILE A 210 -11.67 -1.09 -18.86
N PHE A 211 -10.58 -0.48 -19.32
CA PHE A 211 -9.75 0.44 -18.55
C PHE A 211 -10.12 1.91 -18.72
N SER A 212 -11.14 2.23 -19.52
CA SER A 212 -11.50 3.60 -19.85
C SER A 212 -12.23 4.31 -18.72
N SER A 213 -11.62 5.36 -18.16
CA SER A 213 -12.28 6.25 -17.21
C SER A 213 -13.39 7.08 -17.85
N LEU A 214 -13.36 7.31 -19.17
CA LEU A 214 -14.43 8.02 -19.87
C LEU A 214 -15.72 7.22 -19.94
N VAL A 215 -15.61 5.89 -20.07
CA VAL A 215 -16.75 4.98 -20.19
C VAL A 215 -17.26 4.53 -18.81
N HIS A 216 -16.35 4.16 -17.92
CA HIS A 216 -16.70 3.53 -16.64
C HIS A 216 -16.53 4.44 -15.41
N GLY A 217 -15.93 5.60 -15.57
CA GLY A 217 -15.39 6.38 -14.45
C GLY A 217 -14.02 5.84 -14.00
N ASP A 218 -13.41 6.56 -13.06
CA ASP A 218 -12.14 6.14 -12.46
C ASP A 218 -12.32 4.85 -11.65
N PRO A 219 -11.30 3.94 -11.64
CA PRO A 219 -11.37 2.72 -10.86
C PRO A 219 -11.42 3.04 -9.35
N ALA A 220 -11.98 2.10 -8.58
CA ALA A 220 -11.99 2.20 -7.11
C ALA A 220 -10.58 2.12 -6.50
N THR A 221 -9.67 1.41 -7.15
CA THR A 221 -8.25 1.30 -6.79
C THR A 221 -7.55 2.67 -6.80
N PRO A 222 -6.38 2.83 -6.16
CA PRO A 222 -5.71 4.12 -6.07
C PRO A 222 -5.39 4.73 -7.45
N ILE A 223 -5.76 5.99 -7.65
CA ILE A 223 -5.24 6.79 -8.75
C ILE A 223 -3.95 7.44 -8.29
N LEU A 224 -2.86 7.20 -9.03
CA LEU A 224 -1.56 7.80 -8.79
C LEU A 224 -1.43 9.05 -9.65
N GLU A 225 -1.41 10.23 -9.05
CA GLU A 225 -1.49 11.49 -9.80
C GLU A 225 -0.16 12.23 -9.81
N THR A 226 0.27 12.67 -10.99
CA THR A 226 1.56 13.34 -11.17
C THR A 226 1.54 14.35 -12.32
N TYR A 227 2.66 15.05 -12.53
CA TYR A 227 2.92 15.91 -13.68
C TYR A 227 4.12 15.40 -14.48
N PRO A 228 4.24 15.77 -15.79
CA PRO A 228 5.38 15.40 -16.60
C PRO A 228 6.70 15.82 -15.96
N GLY A 229 7.63 14.88 -15.85
CA GLY A 229 8.97 15.12 -15.31
C GLY A 229 9.08 15.17 -13.79
N ASP A 230 8.00 14.90 -13.04
CA ASP A 230 8.13 14.61 -11.62
C ASP A 230 8.86 13.28 -11.41
N GLU A 231 9.70 13.21 -10.41
CA GLU A 231 10.24 11.93 -9.95
C GLU A 231 9.15 11.21 -9.15
N ILE A 232 8.95 9.93 -9.45
CA ILE A 232 7.98 9.08 -8.77
C ILE A 232 8.71 7.93 -8.09
N VAL A 233 8.32 7.60 -6.87
CA VAL A 233 8.70 6.35 -6.20
C VAL A 233 7.43 5.61 -5.81
N ILE A 234 7.26 4.41 -6.35
CA ILE A 234 6.23 3.48 -5.93
C ILE A 234 6.84 2.58 -4.86
N ARG A 235 6.25 2.59 -3.67
CA ARG A 235 6.53 1.65 -2.59
C ARG A 235 5.56 0.48 -2.79
N LEU A 236 6.07 -0.58 -3.37
CA LEU A 236 5.31 -1.77 -3.63
C LEU A 236 5.48 -2.70 -2.45
N LEU A 237 4.37 -3.12 -1.84
CA LEU A 237 4.34 -4.00 -0.69
C LEU A 237 3.31 -5.09 -0.92
N ASP A 238 3.62 -6.29 -0.45
CA ASP A 238 2.71 -7.41 -0.52
C ASP A 238 2.27 -7.79 0.89
N GLY A 239 1.01 -7.46 1.19
CA GLY A 239 0.30 -7.92 2.37
C GLY A 239 -0.47 -9.20 2.09
N ALA A 240 -0.23 -9.82 0.93
CA ALA A 240 -0.90 -10.99 0.45
C ALA A 240 -0.85 -12.16 1.43
N HIS A 241 -1.74 -13.10 1.19
CA HIS A 241 -1.88 -14.25 2.05
C HIS A 241 -1.21 -15.51 1.48
N GLU A 242 -1.30 -15.76 0.17
CA GLU A 242 -0.81 -17.01 -0.43
C GLU A 242 -0.09 -16.83 -1.76
N GLU A 243 -0.44 -15.84 -2.57
CA GLU A 243 0.02 -15.75 -3.94
C GLU A 243 1.22 -14.81 -4.13
N GLN A 244 1.94 -15.06 -5.23
CA GLN A 244 2.94 -14.14 -5.74
C GLN A 244 2.36 -13.32 -6.89
N HIS A 245 2.66 -12.04 -6.91
CA HIS A 245 2.15 -11.12 -7.90
C HIS A 245 3.28 -10.50 -8.72
N ALA A 246 2.98 -10.10 -9.95
CA ALA A 246 3.93 -9.40 -10.81
C ALA A 246 3.42 -8.00 -11.15
N PHE A 247 3.94 -6.97 -10.50
CA PHE A 247 3.60 -5.59 -10.78
C PHE A 247 4.14 -5.14 -12.13
N ASN A 248 3.28 -4.50 -12.93
CA ASN A 248 3.61 -3.93 -14.22
C ASN A 248 3.10 -2.47 -14.30
N LEU A 249 3.85 -1.62 -15.00
CA LEU A 249 3.41 -0.26 -15.31
C LEU A 249 3.65 0.00 -16.79
N THR A 250 2.59 0.05 -17.57
CA THR A 250 2.64 0.09 -19.02
C THR A 250 3.44 1.30 -19.54
N GLY A 251 4.43 1.03 -20.39
CA GLY A 251 5.24 2.07 -21.04
C GLY A 251 6.28 2.73 -20.15
N LEU A 252 6.37 2.36 -18.87
CA LEU A 252 7.36 2.90 -17.95
C LEU A 252 8.29 1.80 -17.44
N SER A 253 9.45 2.21 -16.96
CA SER A 253 10.47 1.30 -16.44
C SER A 253 11.26 1.98 -15.32
N TRP A 254 11.83 1.18 -14.46
CA TRP A 254 12.64 1.60 -13.32
C TRP A 254 13.93 0.77 -13.24
N ARG A 255 14.88 1.25 -12.44
CA ARG A 255 16.05 0.42 -12.12
C ARG A 255 15.66 -0.65 -11.10
N ARG A 256 16.11 -1.87 -11.34
CA ARG A 256 15.87 -2.99 -10.43
C ARG A 256 16.38 -2.67 -9.02
N GLU A 257 17.61 -2.17 -8.91
CA GLU A 257 18.17 -1.69 -7.65
C GLU A 257 18.16 -0.18 -7.61
N ILE A 258 17.33 0.40 -6.77
CA ILE A 258 17.08 1.85 -6.72
C ILE A 258 18.34 2.67 -6.42
N ALA A 259 19.28 2.11 -5.66
CA ALA A 259 20.53 2.77 -5.23
C ALA A 259 21.67 2.59 -6.23
N ASP A 260 21.57 1.64 -7.16
CA ASP A 260 22.63 1.36 -8.13
C ASP A 260 22.31 1.99 -9.50
N PRO A 261 23.05 3.03 -9.92
CA PRO A 261 22.88 3.67 -11.22
C PRO A 261 23.21 2.76 -12.42
N HIS A 262 23.89 1.65 -12.20
CA HIS A 262 24.25 0.66 -13.22
C HIS A 262 23.30 -0.53 -13.29
N SER A 263 22.37 -0.64 -12.34
CA SER A 263 21.36 -1.69 -12.33
C SER A 263 20.51 -1.68 -13.61
N PRO A 264 20.14 -2.84 -14.15
CA PRO A 264 19.32 -2.93 -15.34
C PRO A 264 17.95 -2.25 -15.15
N LEU A 265 17.40 -1.78 -16.26
CA LEU A 265 16.03 -1.29 -16.29
C LEU A 265 15.08 -2.47 -16.47
N VAL A 266 14.06 -2.50 -15.66
CA VAL A 266 12.98 -3.49 -15.70
C VAL A 266 11.63 -2.77 -15.80
N ALA A 267 10.62 -3.45 -16.32
CA ALA A 267 9.24 -2.96 -16.45
C ALA A 267 8.24 -3.84 -15.70
N SER A 268 8.74 -4.87 -15.03
CA SER A 268 7.96 -5.76 -14.19
C SER A 268 8.73 -6.09 -12.92
N GLN A 269 8.02 -6.24 -11.80
CA GLN A 269 8.57 -6.61 -10.51
C GLN A 269 7.68 -7.69 -9.88
N THR A 270 8.22 -8.89 -9.75
CA THR A 270 7.58 -9.93 -8.96
C THR A 270 7.71 -9.59 -7.49
N ILE A 271 6.65 -9.83 -6.74
CA ILE A 271 6.57 -9.60 -5.30
C ILE A 271 5.82 -10.76 -4.64
N GLY A 272 6.29 -11.20 -3.49
CA GLY A 272 5.67 -12.21 -2.65
C GLY A 272 5.33 -11.66 -1.26
N ILE A 273 4.72 -12.50 -0.45
CA ILE A 273 4.23 -12.16 0.88
C ILE A 273 5.31 -11.47 1.72
N SER A 274 4.95 -10.34 2.32
CA SER A 274 5.80 -9.55 3.22
C SER A 274 7.04 -8.92 2.57
N GLU A 275 7.17 -9.00 1.26
CA GLU A 275 8.21 -8.27 0.54
C GLU A 275 7.86 -6.79 0.35
N ALA A 276 8.88 -5.97 0.16
CA ALA A 276 8.73 -4.55 -0.14
C ALA A 276 9.79 -4.08 -1.14
N PHE A 277 9.36 -3.39 -2.20
CA PHE A 277 10.23 -2.85 -3.22
C PHE A 277 10.05 -1.34 -3.40
N ASN A 278 11.09 -0.69 -3.90
CA ASN A 278 11.11 0.74 -4.17
C ASN A 278 11.36 0.98 -5.65
N LEU A 279 10.32 1.29 -6.40
CA LEU A 279 10.36 1.45 -7.84
C LEU A 279 10.49 2.94 -8.18
N ARG A 280 11.69 3.37 -8.60
CA ARG A 280 11.98 4.79 -8.88
C ARG A 280 11.89 5.08 -10.36
N ILE A 281 10.90 5.88 -10.74
CA ILE A 281 10.66 6.30 -12.12
C ILE A 281 11.18 7.73 -12.29
N THR A 282 12.25 7.87 -13.08
CA THR A 282 12.93 9.15 -13.33
C THR A 282 12.90 9.56 -14.80
N ARG A 283 12.40 8.70 -15.68
CA ARG A 283 12.32 8.96 -17.10
C ARG A 283 11.21 9.93 -17.45
N LYS A 284 11.41 10.67 -18.55
CA LYS A 284 10.36 11.52 -19.12
C LYS A 284 9.17 10.65 -19.55
N TYR A 285 7.99 11.04 -19.16
CA TYR A 285 6.72 10.45 -19.55
C TYR A 285 5.76 11.57 -19.96
N ALA A 286 4.87 11.28 -20.93
CA ALA A 286 3.92 12.25 -21.48
C ALA A 286 2.68 12.37 -20.60
N PRO A 287 1.89 13.45 -20.73
CA PRO A 287 0.53 13.50 -20.19
C PRO A 287 -0.32 12.34 -20.71
N GLY A 288 -1.19 11.81 -19.85
CA GLY A 288 -2.07 10.70 -20.17
C GLY A 288 -2.22 9.73 -19.00
N ASP A 289 -3.05 8.73 -19.20
CA ASP A 289 -3.27 7.66 -18.23
C ASP A 289 -2.41 6.44 -18.60
N TYR A 290 -1.67 5.92 -17.64
CA TYR A 290 -0.85 4.73 -17.73
C TYR A 290 -1.46 3.64 -16.86
N LEU A 291 -1.68 2.47 -17.42
CA LEU A 291 -2.18 1.33 -16.68
C LEU A 291 -1.07 0.77 -15.79
N TYR A 292 -1.32 0.65 -14.49
CA TYR A 292 -0.59 -0.26 -13.64
C TYR A 292 -1.47 -1.47 -13.32
N TYR A 293 -0.87 -2.64 -13.28
CA TYR A 293 -1.61 -3.87 -13.01
C TYR A 293 -0.68 -4.94 -12.45
N PHE A 294 -1.28 -5.92 -11.82
CA PHE A 294 -0.57 -7.11 -11.42
C PHE A 294 -0.88 -8.24 -12.40
N GLY A 295 0.16 -8.97 -12.79
CA GLY A 295 0.09 -10.05 -13.74
C GLY A 295 0.30 -11.39 -13.03
N GLY A 296 -0.75 -11.95 -12.52
CA GLY A 296 -0.91 -13.36 -12.21
C GLY A 296 -1.82 -13.99 -13.26
N ILE A 297 -2.37 -15.14 -12.98
CA ILE A 297 -3.31 -15.80 -13.91
C ILE A 297 -4.58 -14.95 -14.02
N ASP A 298 -5.06 -14.38 -12.95
CA ASP A 298 -6.34 -13.69 -12.82
C ASP A 298 -6.28 -12.36 -12.04
N ASP A 299 -5.12 -11.96 -11.51
CA ASP A 299 -4.90 -10.73 -10.71
C ASP A 299 -5.65 -9.52 -11.24
N ALA A 300 -5.38 -9.14 -12.49
CA ALA A 300 -6.01 -7.98 -13.10
C ALA A 300 -7.52 -8.18 -13.32
N TRP A 301 -7.95 -9.41 -13.62
CA TRP A 301 -9.37 -9.76 -13.75
C TRP A 301 -10.12 -9.60 -12.43
N LEU A 302 -9.50 -10.01 -11.33
CA LEU A 302 -10.05 -9.92 -9.99
C LEU A 302 -9.94 -8.51 -9.38
N GLY A 303 -9.25 -7.58 -10.06
CA GLY A 303 -9.28 -6.17 -9.70
C GLY A 303 -7.94 -5.56 -9.29
N LEU A 304 -6.82 -6.25 -9.43
CA LEU A 304 -5.49 -5.72 -9.16
C LEU A 304 -4.95 -4.88 -10.32
N TRP A 305 -5.57 -3.76 -10.58
CA TRP A 305 -5.13 -2.78 -11.54
C TRP A 305 -5.60 -1.37 -11.18
N GLY A 306 -4.98 -0.37 -11.76
CA GLY A 306 -5.34 1.02 -11.58
C GLY A 306 -4.63 1.94 -12.55
N ILE A 307 -4.66 3.23 -12.30
CA ILE A 307 -4.20 4.25 -13.24
C ILE A 307 -3.15 5.15 -12.57
N LEU A 308 -2.01 5.33 -13.24
CA LEU A 308 -1.12 6.45 -13.04
C LEU A 308 -1.52 7.56 -14.01
N ARG A 309 -2.07 8.64 -13.50
CA ARG A 309 -2.55 9.79 -14.27
C ARG A 309 -1.53 10.91 -14.28
N VAL A 310 -1.08 11.27 -15.46
CA VAL A 310 -0.14 12.35 -15.70
C VAL A 310 -0.88 13.56 -16.25
N HIS A 311 -1.07 14.57 -15.42
CA HIS A 311 -1.80 15.78 -15.80
C HIS A 311 -0.94 16.70 -16.69
N GLU A 312 -1.48 17.11 -17.84
CA GLU A 312 -0.83 18.08 -18.71
C GLU A 312 -0.70 19.47 -18.08
N LYS A 313 -1.73 19.86 -17.34
CA LYS A 313 -1.85 21.17 -16.71
C LYS A 313 -2.01 21.04 -15.20
N PRO A 314 -1.62 22.05 -14.42
CA PRO A 314 -1.87 22.06 -12.98
C PRO A 314 -3.34 21.88 -12.66
N VAL A 315 -3.63 20.97 -11.72
CA VAL A 315 -4.99 20.73 -11.20
C VAL A 315 -5.07 21.16 -9.73
N ARG A 316 -6.25 21.66 -9.32
CA ARG A 316 -6.43 22.28 -8.00
C ARG A 316 -6.08 21.38 -6.81
N HIS A 317 -6.24 20.08 -6.95
CA HIS A 317 -6.06 19.11 -5.87
C HIS A 317 -4.69 18.44 -5.85
N LEU A 318 -3.78 18.77 -6.78
CA LEU A 318 -2.45 18.20 -6.88
C LEU A 318 -1.39 19.31 -6.97
N ARG A 319 -0.52 19.39 -5.96
CA ARG A 319 0.57 20.38 -5.97
C ARG A 319 1.72 19.97 -6.85
N PRO A 320 2.29 20.89 -7.66
CA PRO A 320 3.54 20.66 -8.37
C PRO A 320 4.69 20.39 -7.39
N LEU A 321 5.67 19.59 -7.80
CA LEU A 321 6.91 19.42 -7.05
C LEU A 321 7.78 20.67 -7.13
N CYS A 322 8.50 20.95 -6.04
CA CYS A 322 9.52 22.00 -6.03
C CYS A 322 10.72 21.56 -6.89
N LYS A 323 11.05 22.32 -7.91
CA LYS A 323 12.27 22.15 -8.70
C LYS A 323 13.34 23.12 -8.16
N GLY A 324 14.26 22.60 -7.31
CA GLY A 324 15.35 23.36 -6.75
C GLY A 324 15.04 24.05 -5.41
N LYS A 325 16.03 24.78 -4.87
CA LYS A 325 16.03 25.37 -3.51
C LYS A 325 14.93 26.41 -3.25
N ASP A 326 14.26 26.91 -4.29
CA ASP A 326 13.28 27.98 -4.16
C ASP A 326 12.02 27.73 -5.00
N ARG A 327 10.89 27.93 -4.34
CA ARG A 327 9.51 28.11 -4.78
C ARG A 327 8.59 26.89 -4.69
N ILE A 328 7.81 26.93 -3.63
CA ILE A 328 6.42 26.47 -3.69
C ILE A 328 5.73 27.43 -4.65
N LEU A 329 5.44 26.99 -5.87
CA LEU A 329 4.61 27.78 -6.77
C LEU A 329 3.22 27.94 -6.13
N PRO A 330 2.67 29.14 -6.03
CA PRO A 330 1.28 29.31 -5.60
C PRO A 330 0.38 28.54 -6.56
N LEU A 331 -0.65 27.94 -6.03
CA LEU A 331 -1.72 27.37 -6.84
C LEU A 331 -2.36 28.51 -7.66
N PRO A 332 -2.69 28.28 -8.94
CA PRO A 332 -3.46 29.23 -9.74
C PRO A 332 -4.84 29.48 -9.15
#